data_063bc78c5028573170f07eccfed0359b
#
_entry.id   063bc78c5028573170f07eccfed0359b
#
_cell.length_a   1.000
_cell.length_b   1.000
_cell.length_c   1.000
_cell.angle_alpha   90.00
_cell.angle_beta   90.00
_cell.angle_gamma   90.00
#
_symmetry.space_group_name_H-M   'P 1'
#
loop_
_entity.id
_entity.type
_entity.pdbx_description
1 polymer ?
#
loop_
_entity_poly.entity_id
_entity_poly.type
_entity_poly.pdbx_seq_one_letter_code
_entity_poly.pdbx_strand_id
1 'polypeptide(L)'
;SSSIALQLAKVVGKAPREVAVTLQQILEVAPNISKVDIAGPGFINFTLNRASQAELVNTINKAGKAYGNGNSLAGKNFNVEFISANPTGPLHLGHTRWAAVGDVLARILTAAGANVTREFYINDRGVQMDLFGESVRAAALGKPAPEDGYQGEYIKEIAAHLIEQDAGILELPEAEQKIEFRERAYQWQLGDQKRVLQTFNTHFDVWFSERSLHESGAVTHGLDELKKKGHVFEADGATWLRTTDFGDDKDRVLLKADGTYTYFTSDTAYYINKRERGFDVCIYLLGADHHGYVGRLKAVAQCNNDNPDVVEVLIGQLVKIMKNGEEVKL
;
A
#
# COMPACT_ATOMS: atom_id res chain seq x y z
N SER A 1 1.63 4.75 -36.36
CA SER A 1 0.23 4.81 -36.78
C SER A 1 -0.63 5.39 -35.66
N SER A 2 -1.64 6.18 -35.98
CA SER A 2 -2.57 6.81 -35.02
C SER A 2 -4.01 6.65 -35.51
N SER A 3 -4.94 6.43 -34.56
CA SER A 3 -6.38 6.41 -34.77
C SER A 3 -7.08 7.74 -34.37
N ILE A 4 -6.34 8.79 -34.10
CA ILE A 4 -6.85 10.05 -33.55
C ILE A 4 -7.97 10.67 -34.41
N ALA A 5 -7.87 10.56 -35.74
CA ALA A 5 -8.91 11.08 -36.66
C ALA A 5 -10.26 10.39 -36.48
N LEU A 6 -10.27 9.09 -36.12
CA LEU A 6 -11.49 8.34 -35.82
C LEU A 6 -12.14 8.84 -34.53
N GLN A 7 -11.33 9.21 -33.52
CA GLN A 7 -11.84 9.74 -32.27
C GLN A 7 -12.36 11.17 -32.40
N LEU A 8 -11.62 12.02 -33.10
CA LEU A 8 -12.00 13.43 -33.33
C LEU A 8 -13.21 13.59 -34.25
N ALA A 9 -13.46 12.64 -35.14
CA ALA A 9 -14.54 12.67 -36.08
C ALA A 9 -15.92 12.96 -35.45
N LYS A 10 -16.18 12.32 -34.30
CA LYS A 10 -17.41 12.53 -33.51
C LYS A 10 -17.48 13.93 -32.91
N VAL A 11 -16.36 14.49 -32.50
CA VAL A 11 -16.28 15.80 -31.85
C VAL A 11 -16.48 16.93 -32.87
N VAL A 12 -15.86 16.79 -34.06
CA VAL A 12 -15.88 17.82 -35.07
C VAL A 12 -17.04 17.63 -36.11
N GLY A 13 -17.81 16.57 -36.01
CA GLY A 13 -18.95 16.31 -36.86
C GLY A 13 -18.59 16.03 -38.33
N LYS A 14 -17.39 15.52 -38.63
CA LYS A 14 -16.89 15.22 -39.99
C LYS A 14 -16.56 13.74 -40.14
N ALA A 15 -16.48 13.27 -41.40
CA ALA A 15 -16.04 11.91 -41.67
C ALA A 15 -14.58 11.71 -41.17
N PRO A 16 -14.24 10.55 -40.58
CA PRO A 16 -12.89 10.31 -40.05
C PRO A 16 -11.76 10.52 -41.06
N ARG A 17 -12.03 10.19 -42.32
CA ARG A 17 -11.08 10.37 -43.42
C ARG A 17 -10.83 11.84 -43.76
N GLU A 18 -11.85 12.70 -43.68
CA GLU A 18 -11.70 14.14 -43.84
C GLU A 18 -10.87 14.78 -42.72
N VAL A 19 -11.13 14.33 -41.50
CA VAL A 19 -10.32 14.76 -40.35
C VAL A 19 -8.87 14.32 -40.51
N ALA A 20 -8.63 13.08 -41.00
CA ALA A 20 -7.30 12.59 -41.28
C ALA A 20 -6.55 13.40 -42.34
N VAL A 21 -7.23 13.85 -43.41
CA VAL A 21 -6.65 14.73 -44.45
C VAL A 21 -6.23 16.08 -43.86
N THR A 22 -7.07 16.67 -43.03
CA THR A 22 -6.74 17.94 -42.38
C THR A 22 -5.51 17.77 -41.45
N LEU A 23 -5.48 16.69 -40.70
CA LEU A 23 -4.34 16.39 -39.81
C LEU A 23 -3.05 16.06 -40.60
N GLN A 24 -3.19 15.38 -41.75
CA GLN A 24 -2.05 15.11 -42.64
C GLN A 24 -1.35 16.39 -43.05
N GLN A 25 -2.09 17.40 -43.51
CA GLN A 25 -1.54 18.71 -43.95
C GLN A 25 -0.75 19.40 -42.83
N ILE A 26 -1.19 19.27 -41.58
CA ILE A 26 -0.51 19.84 -40.40
C ILE A 26 0.73 19.06 -40.09
N LEU A 27 0.67 17.73 -40.16
CA LEU A 27 1.73 16.82 -39.76
C LEU A 27 2.88 16.72 -40.78
N GLU A 28 2.60 16.95 -42.08
CA GLU A 28 3.60 16.91 -43.17
C GLU A 28 4.66 18.02 -43.01
N VAL A 29 4.35 19.11 -42.32
CA VAL A 29 5.31 20.17 -42.01
C VAL A 29 6.01 20.01 -40.65
N ALA A 30 5.71 18.94 -39.92
CA ALA A 30 6.33 18.67 -38.62
C ALA A 30 7.80 18.25 -38.79
N PRO A 31 8.75 18.78 -37.98
CA PRO A 31 10.18 18.67 -38.23
C PRO A 31 10.73 17.23 -38.18
N ASN A 32 10.03 16.31 -37.52
CA ASN A 32 10.50 14.95 -37.32
C ASN A 32 9.79 13.90 -38.18
N ILE A 33 8.92 14.34 -39.08
CA ILE A 33 8.12 13.46 -39.94
C ILE A 33 8.60 13.62 -41.39
N SER A 34 8.94 12.51 -42.05
CA SER A 34 9.34 12.49 -43.45
C SER A 34 8.19 12.20 -44.40
N LYS A 35 7.12 11.53 -43.90
CA LYS A 35 5.95 11.17 -44.69
C LYS A 35 4.75 10.90 -43.78
N VAL A 36 3.58 11.28 -44.25
CA VAL A 36 2.29 10.96 -43.62
C VAL A 36 1.36 10.30 -44.65
N ASP A 37 0.91 9.09 -44.38
CA ASP A 37 -0.01 8.33 -45.21
C ASP A 37 -1.33 8.10 -44.48
N ILE A 38 -2.45 8.19 -45.18
CA ILE A 38 -3.77 7.87 -44.67
C ILE A 38 -4.19 6.48 -45.14
N ALA A 39 -4.52 5.61 -44.18
CA ALA A 39 -4.94 4.23 -44.46
C ALA A 39 -6.37 3.98 -43.95
N GLY A 40 -7.11 3.15 -44.70
CA GLY A 40 -8.46 2.75 -44.35
C GLY A 40 -9.40 3.91 -44.04
N PRO A 41 -10.22 3.81 -43.00
CA PRO A 41 -11.25 4.80 -42.67
C PRO A 41 -10.72 6.11 -42.06
N GLY A 42 -9.41 6.26 -41.85
CA GLY A 42 -8.83 7.47 -41.25
C GLY A 42 -7.65 7.19 -40.30
N PHE A 43 -6.98 6.06 -40.44
CA PHE A 43 -5.71 5.84 -39.76
C PHE A 43 -4.62 6.70 -40.39
N ILE A 44 -3.78 7.33 -39.56
CA ILE A 44 -2.66 8.15 -39.98
C ILE A 44 -1.38 7.39 -39.71
N ASN A 45 -0.58 7.09 -40.72
CA ASN A 45 0.71 6.43 -40.63
C ASN A 45 1.82 7.47 -40.80
N PHE A 46 2.79 7.47 -39.91
CA PHE A 46 3.94 8.37 -39.93
C PHE A 46 5.21 7.60 -40.31
N THR A 47 6.01 8.19 -41.17
CA THR A 47 7.41 7.81 -41.35
C THR A 47 8.29 8.89 -40.73
N LEU A 48 9.11 8.50 -39.78
CA LEU A 48 10.02 9.43 -39.10
C LEU A 48 11.31 9.66 -39.89
N ASN A 49 11.89 10.84 -39.75
CA ASN A 49 13.21 11.15 -40.30
C ASN A 49 14.28 10.30 -39.59
N ARG A 50 15.28 9.80 -40.32
CA ARG A 50 16.43 9.07 -39.75
C ARG A 50 17.19 9.96 -38.73
N ALA A 51 17.32 11.25 -39.02
CA ALA A 51 17.95 12.20 -38.12
C ALA A 51 17.25 12.28 -36.75
N SER A 52 15.91 12.15 -36.71
CA SER A 52 15.12 12.17 -35.46
C SER A 52 15.47 11.01 -34.52
N GLN A 53 15.83 9.85 -35.05
CA GLN A 53 16.26 8.71 -34.22
C GLN A 53 17.62 8.96 -33.57
N ALA A 54 18.58 9.54 -34.33
CA ALA A 54 19.88 9.90 -33.79
C ALA A 54 19.78 11.03 -32.74
N GLU A 55 18.89 12.01 -32.98
CA GLU A 55 18.61 13.07 -32.04
C GLU A 55 17.95 12.58 -30.75
N LEU A 56 17.06 11.55 -30.84
CA LEU A 56 16.50 10.89 -29.67
C LEU A 56 17.59 10.22 -28.82
N VAL A 57 18.55 9.53 -29.45
CA VAL A 57 19.68 8.93 -28.71
C VAL A 57 20.50 10.00 -27.99
N ASN A 58 20.77 11.12 -28.65
CA ASN A 58 21.48 12.26 -28.03
C ASN A 58 20.67 12.84 -26.85
N THR A 59 19.35 12.95 -27.00
CA THR A 59 18.45 13.42 -25.94
C THR A 59 18.46 12.47 -24.73
N ILE A 60 18.39 11.17 -24.97
CA ILE A 60 18.49 10.13 -23.92
C ILE A 60 19.83 10.23 -23.18
N ASN A 61 20.93 10.28 -23.95
CA ASN A 61 22.27 10.34 -23.37
C ASN A 61 22.47 11.64 -22.56
N LYS A 62 21.97 12.78 -23.04
CA LYS A 62 22.05 14.07 -22.34
C LYS A 62 21.20 14.09 -21.06
N ALA A 63 20.00 13.52 -21.10
CA ALA A 63 19.11 13.44 -19.95
C ALA A 63 19.55 12.39 -18.91
N GLY A 64 20.28 11.34 -19.37
CA GLY A 64 20.77 10.27 -18.50
C GLY A 64 19.64 9.64 -17.67
N LYS A 65 19.83 9.54 -16.37
CA LYS A 65 18.84 8.96 -15.44
C LYS A 65 17.53 9.72 -15.34
N ALA A 66 17.49 10.98 -15.78
CA ALA A 66 16.27 11.80 -15.79
C ALA A 66 15.41 11.59 -17.04
N TYR A 67 15.89 10.82 -18.03
CA TYR A 67 15.09 10.52 -19.22
C TYR A 67 13.84 9.71 -18.84
N GLY A 68 12.69 10.19 -19.33
CA GLY A 68 11.38 9.61 -18.98
C GLY A 68 10.69 10.22 -17.77
N ASN A 69 11.39 11.07 -16.99
CA ASN A 69 10.73 11.83 -15.93
C ASN A 69 9.81 12.92 -16.52
N GLY A 70 8.69 13.12 -15.84
CA GLY A 70 7.68 14.11 -16.19
C GLY A 70 7.30 14.96 -14.98
N ASN A 71 6.29 15.79 -15.16
CA ASN A 71 5.75 16.66 -14.13
C ASN A 71 4.21 16.62 -14.05
N SER A 72 3.59 15.59 -14.64
CA SER A 72 2.12 15.46 -14.68
C SER A 72 1.48 15.35 -13.29
N LEU A 73 2.26 14.92 -12.28
CA LEU A 73 1.85 14.80 -10.88
C LEU A 73 2.59 15.79 -9.97
N ALA A 74 3.19 16.84 -10.52
CA ALA A 74 3.91 17.84 -9.73
C ALA A 74 3.01 18.48 -8.65
N GLY A 75 3.51 18.56 -7.42
CA GLY A 75 2.78 19.10 -6.28
C GLY A 75 1.76 18.15 -5.65
N LYS A 76 1.62 16.92 -6.14
CA LYS A 76 0.78 15.88 -5.53
C LYS A 76 1.57 15.03 -4.53
N ASN A 77 0.98 14.80 -3.36
CA ASN A 77 1.55 13.97 -2.29
C ASN A 77 0.83 12.62 -2.24
N PHE A 78 1.57 11.55 -2.48
CA PHE A 78 1.06 10.17 -2.44
C PHE A 78 1.61 9.43 -1.22
N ASN A 79 0.73 8.71 -0.53
CA ASN A 79 1.12 7.65 0.39
C ASN A 79 0.90 6.32 -0.31
N VAL A 80 1.93 5.49 -0.38
CA VAL A 80 1.85 4.14 -0.96
C VAL A 80 2.15 3.15 0.15
N GLU A 81 1.12 2.49 0.63
CA GLU A 81 1.22 1.45 1.66
C GLU A 81 1.22 0.07 1.01
N PHE A 82 2.23 -0.73 1.32
CA PHE A 82 2.37 -2.06 0.76
C PHE A 82 3.13 -3.01 1.66
N ILE A 83 2.95 -4.31 1.46
CA ILE A 83 3.42 -5.41 2.30
C ILE A 83 2.70 -5.42 3.64
N SER A 84 3.02 -4.51 4.55
CA SER A 84 2.40 -4.35 5.88
C SER A 84 2.21 -5.69 6.60
N ALA A 85 3.26 -6.52 6.58
CA ALA A 85 3.23 -7.85 7.16
C ALA A 85 3.30 -7.78 8.69
N ASN A 86 2.61 -8.70 9.36
CA ASN A 86 2.65 -8.82 10.82
C ASN A 86 4.09 -9.07 11.29
N PRO A 87 4.56 -8.38 12.34
CA PRO A 87 5.91 -8.55 12.85
C PRO A 87 6.04 -9.81 13.75
N THR A 88 5.24 -10.83 13.47
CA THR A 88 5.20 -12.11 14.19
C THR A 88 5.84 -13.26 13.41
N GLY A 89 6.40 -12.97 12.23
CA GLY A 89 7.06 -13.96 11.41
C GLY A 89 7.87 -13.37 10.26
N PRO A 90 8.69 -14.19 9.59
CA PRO A 90 9.52 -13.76 8.48
C PRO A 90 8.67 -13.39 7.25
N LEU A 91 9.23 -12.55 6.39
CA LEU A 91 8.64 -12.30 5.08
C LEU A 91 8.74 -13.57 4.22
N HIS A 92 7.69 -13.86 3.50
CA HIS A 92 7.61 -15.00 2.59
C HIS A 92 7.32 -14.56 1.15
N LEU A 93 7.33 -15.50 0.20
CA LEU A 93 7.16 -15.22 -1.24
C LEU A 93 5.84 -14.49 -1.56
N GLY A 94 4.80 -14.64 -0.74
CA GLY A 94 3.57 -13.85 -0.88
C GLY A 94 3.80 -12.34 -0.78
N HIS A 95 4.71 -11.91 0.08
CA HIS A 95 5.06 -10.51 0.26
C HIS A 95 5.94 -9.96 -0.87
N THR A 96 6.70 -10.81 -1.57
CA THR A 96 7.62 -10.40 -2.65
C THR A 96 6.89 -9.71 -3.80
N ARG A 97 5.68 -10.15 -4.13
CA ARG A 97 4.87 -9.51 -5.17
C ARG A 97 4.59 -8.06 -4.81
N TRP A 98 4.14 -7.81 -3.59
CA TRP A 98 3.81 -6.47 -3.13
C TRP A 98 5.06 -5.61 -2.94
N ALA A 99 6.18 -6.20 -2.56
CA ALA A 99 7.47 -5.52 -2.53
C ALA A 99 7.82 -4.96 -3.91
N ALA A 100 7.74 -5.82 -4.95
CA ALA A 100 8.05 -5.41 -6.32
C ALA A 100 7.03 -4.39 -6.87
N VAL A 101 5.73 -4.66 -6.72
CA VAL A 101 4.67 -3.79 -7.28
C VAL A 101 4.65 -2.44 -6.58
N GLY A 102 4.72 -2.41 -5.24
CA GLY A 102 4.69 -1.17 -4.45
C GLY A 102 5.90 -0.29 -4.73
N ASP A 103 7.11 -0.87 -4.77
CA ASP A 103 8.33 -0.11 -5.07
C ASP A 103 8.32 0.45 -6.49
N VAL A 104 7.92 -0.37 -7.50
CA VAL A 104 7.81 0.09 -8.89
C VAL A 104 6.75 1.18 -9.03
N LEU A 105 5.58 1.03 -8.40
CA LEU A 105 4.53 2.05 -8.40
C LEU A 105 5.05 3.37 -7.81
N ALA A 106 5.71 3.31 -6.66
CA ALA A 106 6.28 4.50 -6.04
C ALA A 106 7.32 5.18 -6.94
N ARG A 107 8.18 4.41 -7.62
CA ARG A 107 9.16 4.94 -8.58
C ARG A 107 8.50 5.59 -9.79
N ILE A 108 7.43 5.00 -10.34
CA ILE A 108 6.69 5.55 -11.48
C ILE A 108 6.01 6.87 -11.09
N LEU A 109 5.34 6.93 -9.94
CA LEU A 109 4.72 8.15 -9.43
C LEU A 109 5.76 9.25 -9.21
N THR A 110 6.91 8.91 -8.64
CA THR A 110 8.04 9.85 -8.46
C THR A 110 8.57 10.33 -9.81
N ALA A 111 8.72 9.44 -10.78
CA ALA A 111 9.16 9.81 -12.14
C ALA A 111 8.14 10.71 -12.86
N ALA A 112 6.86 10.62 -12.52
CA ALA A 112 5.80 11.52 -13.00
C ALA A 112 5.76 12.88 -12.27
N GLY A 113 6.64 13.09 -11.29
CA GLY A 113 6.80 14.35 -10.55
C GLY A 113 6.07 14.43 -9.21
N ALA A 114 5.48 13.34 -8.73
CA ALA A 114 4.83 13.30 -7.43
C ALA A 114 5.82 13.26 -6.25
N ASN A 115 5.40 13.78 -5.11
CA ASN A 115 6.01 13.49 -3.82
C ASN A 115 5.42 12.17 -3.30
N VAL A 116 6.25 11.15 -3.14
CA VAL A 116 5.78 9.81 -2.75
C VAL A 116 6.39 9.40 -1.42
N THR A 117 5.54 9.01 -0.48
CA THR A 117 5.93 8.38 0.79
C THR A 117 5.57 6.90 0.73
N ARG A 118 6.57 6.03 0.84
CA ARG A 118 6.41 4.58 0.99
C ARG A 118 6.20 4.26 2.44
N GLU A 119 5.11 3.59 2.74
CA GLU A 119 4.72 3.30 4.13
C GLU A 119 4.51 1.81 4.35
N PHE A 120 5.05 1.32 5.45
CA PHE A 120 4.82 -0.01 5.98
C PHE A 120 4.05 0.12 7.30
N TYR A 121 2.83 -0.40 7.35
CA TYR A 121 2.05 -0.46 8.58
C TYR A 121 2.46 -1.66 9.41
N ILE A 122 2.77 -1.44 10.68
CA ILE A 122 3.20 -2.46 11.62
C ILE A 122 2.07 -2.73 12.60
N ASN A 123 1.48 -3.93 12.53
CA ASN A 123 0.50 -4.40 13.50
C ASN A 123 1.22 -4.93 14.75
N ASP A 124 1.70 -4.02 15.60
CA ASP A 124 2.55 -4.31 16.76
C ASP A 124 1.81 -4.35 18.10
N ARG A 125 0.50 -4.68 18.08
CA ARG A 125 -0.31 -4.82 19.29
C ARG A 125 -1.33 -5.96 19.20
N GLY A 126 -1.97 -6.24 20.33
CA GLY A 126 -3.06 -7.23 20.43
C GLY A 126 -2.57 -8.67 20.63
N VAL A 127 -3.53 -9.58 20.61
CA VAL A 127 -3.33 -10.99 21.00
C VAL A 127 -2.25 -11.69 20.18
N GLN A 128 -2.08 -11.35 18.90
CA GLN A 128 -1.05 -11.97 18.07
C GLN A 128 0.37 -11.65 18.56
N MET A 129 0.60 -10.43 19.04
CA MET A 129 1.89 -10.04 19.61
C MET A 129 2.16 -10.76 20.94
N ASP A 130 1.12 -10.92 21.77
CA ASP A 130 1.24 -11.64 23.04
C ASP A 130 1.53 -13.13 22.81
N LEU A 131 0.83 -13.76 21.86
CA LEU A 131 1.06 -15.16 21.44
C LEU A 131 2.46 -15.35 20.84
N PHE A 132 2.94 -14.40 20.05
CA PHE A 132 4.28 -14.44 19.50
C PHE A 132 5.35 -14.38 20.60
N GLY A 133 5.23 -13.41 21.51
CA GLY A 133 6.14 -13.30 22.65
C GLY A 133 6.13 -14.54 23.56
N GLU A 134 4.95 -15.09 23.83
CA GLU A 134 4.80 -16.31 24.64
C GLU A 134 5.39 -17.54 23.94
N SER A 135 5.26 -17.63 22.59
CA SER A 135 5.87 -18.72 21.81
C SER A 135 7.39 -18.69 21.89
N VAL A 136 7.99 -17.51 21.77
CA VAL A 136 9.44 -17.32 21.90
C VAL A 136 9.90 -17.63 23.34
N ARG A 137 9.14 -17.17 24.36
CA ARG A 137 9.42 -17.48 25.76
C ARG A 137 9.35 -18.99 26.05
N ALA A 138 8.32 -19.66 25.52
CA ALA A 138 8.19 -21.11 25.67
C ALA A 138 9.39 -21.85 25.06
N ALA A 139 9.82 -21.46 23.86
CA ALA A 139 10.99 -22.03 23.21
C ALA A 139 12.29 -21.82 24.06
N ALA A 140 12.47 -20.62 24.62
CA ALA A 140 13.59 -20.31 25.49
C ALA A 140 13.60 -21.18 26.77
N LEU A 141 12.42 -21.54 27.27
CA LEU A 141 12.27 -22.43 28.45
C LEU A 141 12.26 -23.91 28.10
N GLY A 142 12.45 -24.29 26.83
CA GLY A 142 12.37 -25.68 26.37
C GLY A 142 10.96 -26.29 26.48
N LYS A 143 9.91 -25.45 26.46
CA LYS A 143 8.50 -25.86 26.56
C LYS A 143 7.84 -25.81 25.18
N PRO A 144 6.73 -26.57 24.98
CA PRO A 144 5.94 -26.43 23.76
C PRO A 144 5.32 -25.03 23.68
N ALA A 145 5.13 -24.54 22.43
CA ALA A 145 4.40 -23.31 22.17
C ALA A 145 2.94 -23.44 22.66
N PRO A 146 2.27 -22.30 22.96
CA PRO A 146 0.82 -22.28 23.21
C PRO A 146 0.04 -22.93 22.04
N GLU A 147 -1.18 -23.41 22.29
CA GLU A 147 -2.01 -24.11 21.30
C GLU A 147 -2.22 -23.28 20.01
N ASP A 148 -2.50 -21.98 20.16
CA ASP A 148 -2.65 -21.04 19.05
C ASP A 148 -1.37 -20.25 18.75
N GLY A 149 -0.22 -20.70 19.29
CA GLY A 149 1.06 -20.01 19.18
C GLY A 149 1.83 -20.31 17.90
N TYR A 150 2.91 -19.60 17.72
CA TYR A 150 3.82 -19.74 16.58
C TYR A 150 4.82 -20.88 16.78
N GLN A 151 5.03 -21.72 15.76
CA GLN A 151 5.81 -22.96 15.90
C GLN A 151 6.94 -23.11 14.87
N GLY A 152 7.29 -22.09 14.13
CA GLY A 152 8.37 -22.15 13.13
C GLY A 152 9.77 -22.28 13.75
N GLU A 153 10.76 -22.72 12.96
CA GLU A 153 12.16 -22.78 13.40
C GLU A 153 12.68 -21.40 13.82
N TYR A 154 12.23 -20.34 13.14
CA TYR A 154 12.56 -18.95 13.48
C TYR A 154 12.23 -18.58 14.93
N ILE A 155 11.21 -19.19 15.55
CA ILE A 155 10.87 -18.98 16.97
C ILE A 155 12.02 -19.44 17.87
N LYS A 156 12.62 -20.59 17.55
CA LYS A 156 13.78 -21.11 18.31
C LYS A 156 15.03 -20.28 18.06
N GLU A 157 15.22 -19.82 16.83
CA GLU A 157 16.32 -18.92 16.47
C GLU A 157 16.24 -17.60 17.25
N ILE A 158 15.04 -16.99 17.31
CA ILE A 158 14.81 -15.78 18.11
C ILE A 158 15.09 -16.08 19.60
N ALA A 159 14.52 -17.16 20.14
CA ALA A 159 14.71 -17.51 21.53
C ALA A 159 16.19 -17.71 21.88
N ALA A 160 16.93 -18.46 21.06
CA ALA A 160 18.35 -18.69 21.25
C ALA A 160 19.15 -17.36 21.22
N HIS A 161 18.84 -16.50 20.26
CA HIS A 161 19.47 -15.19 20.12
C HIS A 161 19.24 -14.31 21.35
N LEU A 162 17.99 -14.24 21.85
CA LEU A 162 17.68 -13.43 23.03
C LEU A 162 18.38 -13.93 24.29
N ILE A 163 18.49 -15.25 24.46
CA ILE A 163 19.23 -15.85 25.58
C ILE A 163 20.73 -15.61 25.47
N GLU A 164 21.28 -15.68 24.25
CA GLU A 164 22.69 -15.35 24.01
C GLU A 164 23.02 -13.90 24.36
N GLN A 165 22.11 -12.98 24.05
CA GLN A 165 22.29 -11.56 24.39
C GLN A 165 22.13 -11.28 25.89
N ASP A 166 21.18 -11.92 26.55
CA ASP A 166 20.85 -11.67 27.95
C ASP A 166 20.18 -12.90 28.59
N ALA A 167 20.98 -13.77 29.17
CA ALA A 167 20.47 -14.94 29.89
C ALA A 167 19.68 -14.56 31.16
N GLY A 168 19.89 -13.37 31.72
CA GLY A 168 19.16 -12.87 32.90
C GLY A 168 17.68 -12.69 32.70
N ILE A 169 17.19 -12.63 31.42
CA ILE A 169 15.76 -12.56 31.11
C ILE A 169 14.97 -13.73 31.70
N LEU A 170 15.61 -14.92 31.89
CA LEU A 170 14.99 -16.09 32.45
C LEU A 170 14.86 -16.02 33.98
N GLU A 171 15.56 -15.12 34.62
CA GLU A 171 15.52 -14.90 36.08
C GLU A 171 14.46 -13.89 36.50
N LEU A 172 13.88 -13.16 35.55
CA LEU A 172 12.82 -12.19 35.78
C LEU A 172 11.53 -12.88 36.26
N PRO A 173 10.67 -12.18 37.01
CA PRO A 173 9.31 -12.64 37.29
C PRO A 173 8.54 -12.93 35.99
N GLU A 174 7.65 -13.92 36.00
CA GLU A 174 6.94 -14.39 34.79
C GLU A 174 6.24 -13.25 34.03
N ALA A 175 5.62 -12.32 34.73
CA ALA A 175 4.95 -11.19 34.11
C ALA A 175 5.92 -10.27 33.33
N GLU A 176 7.09 -10.07 33.88
CA GLU A 176 8.15 -9.27 33.23
C GLU A 176 8.77 -10.05 32.06
N GLN A 177 9.01 -11.37 32.21
CA GLN A 177 9.45 -12.22 31.10
C GLN A 177 8.53 -12.10 29.89
N LYS A 178 7.20 -12.17 30.09
CA LYS A 178 6.21 -12.07 29.00
C LYS A 178 6.37 -10.75 28.23
N ILE A 179 6.57 -9.67 28.92
CA ILE A 179 6.76 -8.34 28.30
C ILE A 179 8.11 -8.30 27.55
N GLU A 180 9.20 -8.69 28.21
CA GLU A 180 10.55 -8.63 27.66
C GLU A 180 10.70 -9.53 26.42
N PHE A 181 10.20 -10.77 26.47
CA PHE A 181 10.23 -11.67 25.31
C PHE A 181 9.40 -11.11 24.16
N ARG A 182 8.21 -10.56 24.42
CA ARG A 182 7.37 -9.95 23.40
C ARG A 182 8.07 -8.77 22.71
N GLU A 183 8.59 -7.83 23.50
CA GLU A 183 9.21 -6.61 22.95
C GLU A 183 10.53 -6.92 22.22
N ARG A 184 11.39 -7.75 22.79
CA ARG A 184 12.66 -8.10 22.16
C ARG A 184 12.49 -8.97 20.93
N ALA A 185 11.56 -9.93 20.94
CA ALA A 185 11.23 -10.74 19.77
C ALA A 185 10.64 -9.86 18.65
N TYR A 186 9.77 -8.91 19.00
CA TYR A 186 9.25 -7.92 18.07
C TYR A 186 10.37 -7.11 17.40
N GLN A 187 11.29 -6.56 18.19
CA GLN A 187 12.39 -5.77 17.63
C GLN A 187 13.29 -6.61 16.71
N TRP A 188 13.58 -7.84 17.11
CA TRP A 188 14.37 -8.76 16.29
C TRP A 188 13.66 -9.06 14.95
N GLN A 189 12.38 -9.44 15.00
CA GLN A 189 11.62 -9.81 13.82
C GLN A 189 11.41 -8.63 12.87
N LEU A 190 11.11 -7.45 13.40
CA LEU A 190 11.01 -6.24 12.60
C LEU A 190 12.36 -5.87 11.97
N GLY A 191 13.46 -6.04 12.72
CA GLY A 191 14.82 -5.86 12.21
C GLY A 191 15.12 -6.81 11.04
N ASP A 192 14.74 -8.08 11.15
CA ASP A 192 14.87 -9.07 10.07
C ASP A 192 14.06 -8.70 8.83
N GLN A 193 12.79 -8.33 9.00
CA GLN A 193 11.94 -7.87 7.89
C GLN A 193 12.56 -6.66 7.17
N LYS A 194 13.07 -5.67 7.91
CA LYS A 194 13.76 -4.51 7.35
C LYS A 194 14.99 -4.91 6.55
N ARG A 195 15.81 -5.81 7.10
CA ARG A 195 17.02 -6.33 6.46
C ARG A 195 16.71 -7.07 5.16
N VAL A 196 15.70 -7.95 5.17
CA VAL A 196 15.26 -8.70 4.00
C VAL A 196 14.79 -7.74 2.91
N LEU A 197 13.97 -6.75 3.23
CA LEU A 197 13.47 -5.75 2.27
C LEU A 197 14.60 -4.89 1.71
N GLN A 198 15.57 -4.50 2.53
CA GLN A 198 16.74 -3.79 2.05
C GLN A 198 17.55 -4.64 1.07
N THR A 199 17.74 -5.93 1.34
CA THR A 199 18.41 -6.88 0.43
C THR A 199 17.64 -7.02 -0.88
N PHE A 200 16.31 -6.99 -0.82
CA PHE A 200 15.43 -7.01 -1.99
C PHE A 200 15.35 -5.65 -2.71
N ASN A 201 16.10 -4.65 -2.26
CA ASN A 201 16.12 -3.27 -2.79
C ASN A 201 14.74 -2.56 -2.73
N THR A 202 13.96 -2.91 -1.72
CA THR A 202 12.69 -2.27 -1.40
C THR A 202 12.85 -1.43 -0.14
N HIS A 203 12.60 -0.13 -0.24
CA HIS A 203 12.80 0.81 0.85
C HIS A 203 11.49 1.45 1.28
N PHE A 204 11.36 1.73 2.56
CA PHE A 204 10.23 2.44 3.15
C PHE A 204 10.72 3.73 3.81
N ASP A 205 9.95 4.79 3.60
CA ASP A 205 10.19 6.10 4.19
C ASP A 205 9.61 6.15 5.62
N VAL A 206 8.49 5.44 5.83
CA VAL A 206 7.78 5.37 7.11
C VAL A 206 7.48 3.92 7.49
N TRP A 207 7.84 3.57 8.72
CA TRP A 207 7.44 2.35 9.41
C TRP A 207 6.43 2.75 10.50
N PHE A 208 5.15 2.65 10.15
CA PHE A 208 4.07 3.18 10.97
C PHE A 208 3.59 2.13 11.98
N SER A 209 3.75 2.42 13.28
CA SER A 209 3.32 1.54 14.38
C SER A 209 1.85 1.76 14.71
N GLU A 210 1.04 0.69 14.74
CA GLU A 210 -0.35 0.76 15.23
C GLU A 210 -0.40 1.19 16.69
N ARG A 211 0.56 0.74 17.50
CA ARG A 211 0.68 1.13 18.91
C ARG A 211 0.72 2.65 19.07
N SER A 212 1.41 3.34 18.15
CA SER A 212 1.52 4.80 18.18
C SER A 212 0.20 5.53 18.04
N LEU A 213 -0.79 4.98 17.32
CA LEU A 213 -2.14 5.56 17.22
C LEU A 213 -2.84 5.59 18.58
N HIS A 214 -2.65 4.54 19.38
CA HIS A 214 -3.27 4.44 20.70
C HIS A 214 -2.54 5.28 21.74
N GLU A 215 -1.22 5.25 21.75
CA GLU A 215 -0.39 5.98 22.73
C GLU A 215 -0.46 7.50 22.54
N SER A 216 -0.57 7.96 21.29
CA SER A 216 -0.69 9.40 20.97
C SER A 216 -2.10 9.96 21.17
N GLY A 217 -3.10 9.11 21.41
CA GLY A 217 -4.51 9.52 21.46
C GLY A 217 -5.13 9.74 20.07
N ALA A 218 -4.46 9.34 18.97
CA ALA A 218 -4.95 9.54 17.62
C ALA A 218 -6.27 8.80 17.35
N VAL A 219 -6.51 7.67 18.03
CA VAL A 219 -7.79 6.93 17.93
C VAL A 219 -8.95 7.76 18.46
N THR A 220 -8.78 8.37 19.64
CA THR A 220 -9.80 9.27 20.22
C THR A 220 -9.99 10.52 19.37
N HIS A 221 -8.88 11.11 18.91
CA HIS A 221 -8.90 12.27 18.00
C HIS A 221 -9.66 11.96 16.71
N GLY A 222 -9.37 10.83 16.05
CA GLY A 222 -10.07 10.42 14.85
C GLY A 222 -11.58 10.23 15.04
N LEU A 223 -11.99 9.64 16.16
CA LEU A 223 -13.41 9.52 16.51
C LEU A 223 -14.06 10.90 16.69
N ASP A 224 -13.39 11.82 17.36
CA ASP A 224 -13.92 13.17 17.60
C ASP A 224 -14.02 13.98 16.29
N GLU A 225 -13.07 13.82 15.38
CA GLU A 225 -13.16 14.43 14.04
C GLU A 225 -14.37 13.89 13.27
N LEU A 226 -14.61 12.57 13.26
CA LEU A 226 -15.79 11.99 12.59
C LEU A 226 -17.12 12.44 13.23
N LYS A 227 -17.18 12.62 14.57
CA LYS A 227 -18.35 13.18 15.24
C LYS A 227 -18.65 14.59 14.74
N LYS A 228 -17.63 15.43 14.55
CA LYS A 228 -17.78 16.79 13.99
C LYS A 228 -18.28 16.78 12.55
N LYS A 229 -18.00 15.73 11.78
CA LYS A 229 -18.47 15.58 10.39
C LYS A 229 -19.94 15.15 10.28
N GLY A 230 -20.56 14.69 11.38
CA GLY A 230 -21.99 14.38 11.44
C GLY A 230 -22.39 12.97 10.98
N HIS A 231 -21.42 12.09 10.75
CA HIS A 231 -21.68 10.71 10.31
C HIS A 231 -21.58 9.68 11.45
N VAL A 232 -21.41 10.14 12.69
CA VAL A 232 -21.37 9.28 13.89
C VAL A 232 -22.70 9.37 14.61
N PHE A 233 -23.22 8.23 15.10
CA PHE A 233 -24.44 8.16 15.90
C PHE A 233 -24.31 7.12 17.01
N GLU A 234 -25.18 7.22 18.01
CA GLU A 234 -25.24 6.29 19.14
C GLU A 234 -26.44 5.35 18.97
N ALA A 235 -26.22 4.05 19.12
CA ALA A 235 -27.27 3.03 19.14
C ALA A 235 -26.84 1.84 20.00
N ASP A 236 -27.75 1.25 20.74
CA ASP A 236 -27.54 0.08 21.60
C ASP A 236 -26.34 0.22 22.57
N GLY A 237 -26.10 1.43 23.05
CA GLY A 237 -24.99 1.78 23.95
C GLY A 237 -23.61 1.83 23.25
N ALA A 238 -23.54 1.69 21.94
CA ALA A 238 -22.32 1.74 21.14
C ALA A 238 -22.30 2.96 20.22
N THR A 239 -21.11 3.41 19.84
CA THR A 239 -20.90 4.48 18.87
C THR A 239 -20.65 3.89 17.49
N TRP A 240 -21.41 4.34 16.50
CA TRP A 240 -21.44 3.82 15.13
C TRP A 240 -21.02 4.88 14.11
N LEU A 241 -20.40 4.45 13.02
CA LEU A 241 -20.15 5.25 11.82
C LEU A 241 -21.15 4.85 10.73
N ARG A 242 -21.83 5.84 10.14
CA ARG A 242 -22.86 5.67 9.11
C ARG A 242 -22.23 5.43 7.72
N THR A 243 -21.59 4.29 7.56
CA THR A 243 -20.91 3.94 6.32
C THR A 243 -21.88 3.52 5.21
N THR A 244 -23.13 3.14 5.55
CA THR A 244 -24.19 2.81 4.58
C THR A 244 -24.59 3.99 3.70
N ASP A 245 -24.48 5.23 4.17
CA ASP A 245 -24.72 6.44 3.38
C ASP A 245 -23.79 6.52 2.15
N PHE A 246 -22.69 5.80 2.18
CA PHE A 246 -21.62 5.80 1.18
C PHE A 246 -21.37 4.43 0.55
N GLY A 247 -22.36 3.53 0.62
CA GLY A 247 -22.36 2.26 -0.11
C GLY A 247 -21.65 1.09 0.57
N ASP A 248 -21.32 1.19 1.86
CA ASP A 248 -20.95 0.01 2.65
C ASP A 248 -22.18 -0.86 2.92
N ASP A 249 -22.00 -2.15 3.15
CA ASP A 249 -23.09 -3.13 3.35
C ASP A 249 -23.83 -2.92 4.68
N LYS A 250 -23.17 -2.32 5.67
CA LYS A 250 -23.75 -1.99 6.99
C LYS A 250 -22.96 -0.87 7.67
N ASP A 251 -23.59 -0.21 8.62
CA ASP A 251 -22.91 0.73 9.52
C ASP A 251 -21.91 -0.01 10.42
N ARG A 252 -20.87 0.71 10.86
CA ARG A 252 -19.74 0.10 11.56
C ARG A 252 -19.63 0.64 12.99
N VAL A 253 -19.45 -0.29 13.93
CA VAL A 253 -19.17 0.08 15.31
C VAL A 253 -17.75 0.63 15.42
N LEU A 254 -17.63 1.82 15.99
CA LEU A 254 -16.36 2.43 16.37
C LEU A 254 -16.02 2.14 17.84
N LEU A 255 -16.96 2.42 18.75
CA LEU A 255 -16.80 2.18 20.19
C LEU A 255 -17.91 1.25 20.65
N LYS A 256 -17.55 0.14 21.29
CA LYS A 256 -18.52 -0.81 21.81
C LYS A 256 -19.17 -0.30 23.10
N ALA A 257 -20.27 -0.93 23.51
CA ALA A 257 -20.99 -0.60 24.74
C ALA A 257 -20.15 -0.75 26.02
N ASP A 258 -19.11 -1.58 25.99
CA ASP A 258 -18.15 -1.76 27.08
C ASP A 258 -17.04 -0.68 27.12
N GLY A 259 -17.09 0.30 26.22
CA GLY A 259 -16.10 1.37 26.11
C GLY A 259 -14.82 0.97 25.36
N THR A 260 -14.78 -0.20 24.74
CA THR A 260 -13.61 -0.63 23.95
C THR A 260 -13.72 -0.25 22.47
N TYR A 261 -12.64 0.21 21.89
CA TYR A 261 -12.55 0.49 20.46
C TYR A 261 -12.55 -0.81 19.65
N THR A 262 -13.12 -0.74 18.44
CA THR A 262 -12.99 -1.83 17.46
C THR A 262 -11.72 -1.67 16.62
N TYR A 263 -11.31 -2.71 15.91
CA TYR A 263 -10.22 -2.61 14.92
C TYR A 263 -10.53 -1.56 13.86
N PHE A 264 -11.80 -1.47 13.45
CA PHE A 264 -12.21 -0.49 12.46
C PHE A 264 -11.98 0.97 12.90
N THR A 265 -12.02 1.25 14.22
CA THR A 265 -11.71 2.58 14.75
C THR A 265 -10.23 2.92 14.55
N SER A 266 -9.34 1.95 14.77
CA SER A 266 -7.90 2.14 14.51
C SER A 266 -7.64 2.41 13.02
N ASP A 267 -8.29 1.65 12.13
CA ASP A 267 -8.18 1.84 10.69
C ASP A 267 -8.67 3.22 10.24
N THR A 268 -9.79 3.66 10.84
CA THR A 268 -10.36 4.99 10.57
C THR A 268 -9.44 6.10 11.07
N ALA A 269 -8.90 5.94 12.28
CA ALA A 269 -7.94 6.90 12.85
C ALA A 269 -6.65 6.96 12.04
N TYR A 270 -6.19 5.82 11.52
CA TYR A 270 -5.03 5.76 10.65
C TYR A 270 -5.27 6.47 9.31
N TYR A 271 -6.45 6.29 8.71
CA TYR A 271 -6.82 7.04 7.52
C TYR A 271 -6.80 8.56 7.79
N ILE A 272 -7.43 9.02 8.88
CA ILE A 272 -7.45 10.44 9.27
C ILE A 272 -6.02 10.95 9.47
N ASN A 273 -5.17 10.19 10.15
CA ASN A 273 -3.75 10.52 10.34
C ASN A 273 -3.02 10.70 8.98
N LYS A 274 -3.28 9.85 7.98
CA LYS A 274 -2.72 10.04 6.64
C LYS A 274 -3.18 11.36 6.01
N ARG A 275 -4.46 11.70 6.13
CA ARG A 275 -5.00 12.95 5.60
C ARG A 275 -4.39 14.18 6.29
N GLU A 276 -4.21 14.13 7.59
CA GLU A 276 -3.59 15.20 8.38
C GLU A 276 -2.11 15.39 8.07
N ARG A 277 -1.41 14.33 7.66
CA ARG A 277 -0.04 14.41 7.13
C ARG A 277 0.03 15.02 5.73
N GLY A 278 -1.12 15.37 5.10
CA GLY A 278 -1.20 16.11 3.85
C GLY A 278 -1.08 15.25 2.59
N PHE A 279 -1.38 13.96 2.63
CA PHE A 279 -1.42 13.13 1.43
C PHE A 279 -2.69 13.41 0.62
N ASP A 280 -2.53 13.72 -0.67
CA ASP A 280 -3.63 13.91 -1.62
C ASP A 280 -4.27 12.59 -1.99
N VAL A 281 -3.47 11.53 -2.11
CA VAL A 281 -3.91 10.17 -2.46
C VAL A 281 -3.23 9.15 -1.57
N CYS A 282 -4.04 8.25 -0.99
CA CYS A 282 -3.60 7.11 -0.20
C CYS A 282 -3.84 5.82 -0.98
N ILE A 283 -2.76 5.15 -1.38
CA ILE A 283 -2.80 3.90 -2.13
C ILE A 283 -2.49 2.74 -1.19
N TYR A 284 -3.37 1.73 -1.17
CA TYR A 284 -3.23 0.52 -0.36
C TYR A 284 -3.08 -0.69 -1.26
N LEU A 285 -2.03 -1.48 -1.06
CA LEU A 285 -1.81 -2.74 -1.76
C LEU A 285 -2.16 -3.90 -0.82
N LEU A 286 -3.31 -4.54 -1.06
CA LEU A 286 -3.90 -5.53 -0.16
C LEU A 286 -4.03 -6.91 -0.82
N GLY A 287 -4.06 -7.95 0.00
CA GLY A 287 -4.37 -9.31 -0.44
C GLY A 287 -5.83 -9.49 -0.86
N ALA A 288 -6.13 -10.55 -1.58
CA ALA A 288 -7.48 -10.85 -2.07
C ALA A 288 -8.51 -11.10 -0.96
N ASP A 289 -8.07 -11.48 0.22
CA ASP A 289 -8.86 -11.62 1.43
C ASP A 289 -9.45 -10.29 1.93
N HIS A 290 -8.84 -9.16 1.52
CA HIS A 290 -9.32 -7.81 1.84
C HIS A 290 -10.29 -7.20 0.80
N HIS A 291 -10.79 -7.98 -0.17
CA HIS A 291 -11.65 -7.44 -1.24
C HIS A 291 -12.88 -6.68 -0.71
N GLY A 292 -13.54 -7.19 0.33
CA GLY A 292 -14.68 -6.50 0.99
C GLY A 292 -14.29 -5.23 1.77
N TYR A 293 -12.99 -4.94 1.90
CA TYR A 293 -12.51 -3.79 2.64
C TYR A 293 -12.43 -2.50 1.80
N VAL A 294 -12.41 -2.64 0.47
CA VAL A 294 -12.27 -1.50 -0.48
C VAL A 294 -13.40 -0.49 -0.31
N GLY A 295 -14.65 -0.97 -0.37
CA GLY A 295 -15.84 -0.12 -0.18
C GLY A 295 -15.85 0.57 1.18
N ARG A 296 -15.43 -0.16 2.21
CA ARG A 296 -15.34 0.34 3.59
C ARG A 296 -14.33 1.48 3.73
N LEU A 297 -13.13 1.36 3.17
CA LEU A 297 -12.14 2.44 3.18
C LEU A 297 -12.63 3.68 2.45
N LYS A 298 -13.29 3.51 1.31
CA LYS A 298 -13.89 4.63 0.55
C LYS A 298 -15.05 5.29 1.31
N ALA A 299 -15.85 4.51 2.01
CA ALA A 299 -16.90 5.04 2.88
C ALA A 299 -16.32 5.85 4.06
N VAL A 300 -15.21 5.39 4.66
CA VAL A 300 -14.50 6.16 5.71
C VAL A 300 -14.02 7.51 5.17
N ALA A 301 -13.45 7.54 3.96
CA ALA A 301 -13.03 8.78 3.32
C ALA A 301 -14.21 9.75 3.16
N GLN A 302 -15.36 9.26 2.69
CA GLN A 302 -16.57 10.07 2.51
C GLN A 302 -17.15 10.52 3.85
N CYS A 303 -17.13 9.68 4.89
CA CYS A 303 -17.48 10.09 6.26
C CYS A 303 -16.55 11.18 6.80
N ASN A 304 -15.31 11.26 6.31
CA ASN A 304 -14.39 12.36 6.62
C ASN A 304 -14.59 13.59 5.73
N ASN A 305 -15.62 13.61 4.87
CA ASN A 305 -15.88 14.64 3.86
C ASN A 305 -14.80 14.73 2.76
N ASP A 306 -14.05 13.68 2.55
CA ASP A 306 -13.10 13.56 1.43
C ASP A 306 -13.79 12.97 0.18
N ASN A 307 -13.23 13.28 -0.99
CA ASN A 307 -13.61 12.57 -2.22
C ASN A 307 -13.13 11.09 -2.10
N PRO A 308 -13.97 10.08 -2.43
CA PRO A 308 -13.56 8.68 -2.39
C PRO A 308 -12.36 8.34 -3.29
N ASP A 309 -12.04 9.19 -4.27
CA ASP A 309 -10.89 9.03 -5.16
C ASP A 309 -9.54 9.32 -4.46
N VAL A 310 -9.56 9.87 -3.24
CA VAL A 310 -8.33 10.00 -2.43
C VAL A 310 -7.86 8.64 -1.89
N VAL A 311 -8.70 7.61 -1.98
CA VAL A 311 -8.38 6.23 -1.59
C VAL A 311 -8.35 5.34 -2.82
N GLU A 312 -7.18 4.79 -3.12
CA GLU A 312 -6.98 3.78 -4.14
C GLU A 312 -6.56 2.46 -3.49
N VAL A 313 -7.22 1.37 -3.89
CA VAL A 313 -6.91 0.04 -3.35
C VAL A 313 -6.59 -0.92 -4.49
N LEU A 314 -5.38 -1.46 -4.46
CA LEU A 314 -4.94 -2.48 -5.40
C LEU A 314 -5.03 -3.85 -4.73
N ILE A 315 -5.89 -4.72 -5.25
CA ILE A 315 -6.08 -6.07 -4.73
C ILE A 315 -5.26 -7.07 -5.55
N GLY A 316 -4.38 -7.80 -4.88
CA GLY A 316 -3.58 -8.86 -5.49
C GLY A 316 -4.04 -10.25 -5.10
N GLN A 317 -4.05 -11.15 -6.08
CA GLN A 317 -4.37 -12.56 -5.84
C GLN A 317 -3.31 -13.24 -4.97
N LEU A 318 -3.71 -14.30 -4.27
CA LEU A 318 -2.80 -15.11 -3.47
C LEU A 318 -1.68 -15.70 -4.34
N VAL A 319 -0.46 -15.73 -3.80
CA VAL A 319 0.67 -16.40 -4.43
C VAL A 319 0.62 -17.87 -4.07
N LYS A 320 0.53 -18.73 -5.08
CA LYS A 320 0.60 -20.18 -4.91
C LYS A 320 1.98 -20.68 -5.30
N ILE A 321 2.59 -21.46 -4.43
CA ILE A 321 3.86 -22.12 -4.73
C ILE A 321 3.55 -23.59 -5.02
N MET A 322 3.97 -24.04 -6.19
CA MET A 322 3.79 -25.43 -6.61
C MET A 322 5.14 -26.16 -6.53
N LYS A 323 5.18 -27.30 -5.88
CA LYS A 323 6.32 -28.21 -5.85
C LYS A 323 5.85 -29.62 -6.26
N ASN A 324 6.42 -30.14 -7.33
CA ASN A 324 6.02 -31.46 -7.89
C ASN A 324 4.52 -31.59 -8.22
N GLY A 325 3.85 -30.49 -8.59
CA GLY A 325 2.42 -30.46 -8.92
C GLY A 325 1.48 -30.29 -7.74
N GLU A 326 1.99 -30.20 -6.52
CA GLU A 326 1.21 -29.95 -5.29
C GLU A 326 1.45 -28.53 -4.77
N GLU A 327 0.41 -27.94 -4.18
CA GLU A 327 0.50 -26.60 -3.57
C GLU A 327 1.21 -26.71 -2.22
N VAL A 328 2.30 -25.98 -2.07
CA VAL A 328 3.03 -25.84 -0.79
C VAL A 328 2.43 -24.66 -0.04
N LYS A 329 1.90 -24.90 1.16
CA LYS A 329 1.48 -23.82 2.07
C LYS A 329 2.72 -23.09 2.58
N LEU A 330 2.67 -21.76 2.50
CA LEU A 330 3.69 -20.85 3.05
C LEU A 330 3.45 -20.61 4.54
#